data_266abd1febc953b89ccc18faa7eb6b94
#
_entry.id   266abd1febc953b89ccc18faa7eb6b94
#
_cell.length_a   1.000
_cell.length_b   1.000
_cell.length_c   1.000
_cell.angle_alpha   90.00
_cell.angle_beta   90.00
_cell.angle_gamma   90.00
#
_symmetry.space_group_name_H-M   'P 1'
#
loop_
_entity.id
_entity.type
_entity.pdbx_description
1 polymer ?
#
loop_
_entity_poly.entity_id
_entity_poly.type
_entity_poly.pdbx_seq_one_letter_code
_entity_poly.pdbx_strand_id
1 'polypeptide(L)'
;LTVLWLDFETRSRVDLGSKGVYNYAQDMSTEVLCMSYAFDDGEVQTWVPKYTPDGMMWLNNSPFPEAVAKHTGPIYAHNAAFERLIFWYVLQINFDLEQFYCTATQARANCAPGSLEDVGRFASVSMKKDHRGAQLIRLLSIPQADGNFREDAGLMAEMIAYCEQDVRAMREISKAMRPLSAEELADYHVNERINDRGVLVDVPLAKAAMRYAHDELVEIEERVAELTDGEITSVRSPKMREWVLERVGDEAKKLMLVKDKYSIDKTVRANLLAMENPDEIPPAVAEVIQCADDLWASSVAKFSRMADLADDEDCRVRGAFVFAGGAATGRASSYGLQVHNFTRKCAKEPDAVRQAMVRGHNIVPAYGKRVTDVLRGMLRPALIPAPGKSFVVADWSAIEGRVNPWLASSPAGEAKLDVFRAKLDPYKVNA
;
A
#
# COMPACT_ATOMS: atom_id res chain seq x y z
N LEU A 1 3.26 26.10 23.26
CA LEU A 1 4.15 25.98 22.08
C LEU A 1 3.36 26.34 20.84
N THR A 2 3.94 27.17 19.99
CA THR A 2 3.39 27.52 18.67
C THR A 2 3.29 26.29 17.81
N VAL A 3 2.20 26.11 17.08
CA VAL A 3 1.96 24.99 16.15
C VAL A 3 2.30 25.45 14.73
N LEU A 4 3.07 24.63 14.01
CA LEU A 4 3.34 24.81 12.60
C LEU A 4 2.45 23.87 11.78
N TRP A 5 1.69 24.41 10.85
CA TRP A 5 0.91 23.70 9.85
C TRP A 5 1.59 23.85 8.50
N LEU A 6 1.82 22.78 7.76
CA LEU A 6 2.47 22.89 6.46
C LEU A 6 2.09 21.76 5.50
N ASP A 7 2.31 22.03 4.22
CA ASP A 7 2.12 21.12 3.11
C ASP A 7 3.17 21.43 2.03
N PHE A 8 3.68 20.40 1.35
CA PHE A 8 4.64 20.50 0.25
C PHE A 8 4.04 20.02 -1.04
N GLU A 9 4.26 20.77 -2.10
CA GLU A 9 4.17 20.27 -3.46
C GLU A 9 5.56 20.05 -4.04
N THR A 10 5.74 18.90 -4.68
CA THR A 10 7.04 18.44 -5.16
C THR A 10 6.95 17.87 -6.56
N ARG A 11 8.11 17.72 -7.23
CA ARG A 11 8.25 16.97 -8.47
C ARG A 11 9.42 16.00 -8.41
N SER A 12 9.35 14.90 -9.14
CA SER A 12 10.43 13.92 -9.21
C SER A 12 10.34 13.09 -10.48
N ARG A 13 11.48 12.55 -10.93
CA ARG A 13 11.53 11.52 -11.98
C ARG A 13 11.15 10.15 -11.45
N VAL A 14 11.13 9.99 -10.14
CA VAL A 14 10.68 8.77 -9.48
C VAL A 14 9.16 8.79 -9.31
N ASP A 15 8.49 7.77 -9.77
CA ASP A 15 7.05 7.62 -9.55
C ASP A 15 6.76 7.23 -8.10
N LEU A 16 6.11 8.13 -7.37
CA LEU A 16 5.76 7.97 -5.96
C LEU A 16 4.89 6.72 -5.71
N GLY A 17 3.97 6.42 -6.64
CA GLY A 17 3.04 5.30 -6.51
C GLY A 17 3.74 3.94 -6.60
N SER A 18 4.72 3.80 -7.47
CA SER A 18 5.46 2.56 -7.68
C SER A 18 6.63 2.39 -6.71
N LYS A 19 7.37 3.44 -6.40
CA LYS A 19 8.61 3.39 -5.61
C LYS A 19 8.43 3.71 -4.13
N GLY A 20 7.33 4.35 -3.76
CA GLY A 20 7.05 4.76 -2.37
C GLY A 20 7.77 6.04 -1.96
N VAL A 21 7.32 6.61 -0.85
CA VAL A 21 7.73 7.96 -0.41
C VAL A 21 9.22 8.06 -0.04
N TYR A 22 9.83 7.00 0.48
CA TYR A 22 11.24 7.01 0.86
C TYR A 22 12.15 7.08 -0.37
N ASN A 23 11.98 6.18 -1.33
CA ASN A 23 12.77 6.19 -2.58
C ASN A 23 12.51 7.48 -3.37
N TYR A 24 11.27 7.99 -3.33
CA TYR A 24 10.93 9.27 -3.93
C TYR A 24 11.72 10.43 -3.29
N ALA A 25 11.69 10.55 -1.96
CA ALA A 25 12.34 11.65 -1.26
C ALA A 25 13.88 11.58 -1.30
N GLN A 26 14.46 10.38 -1.40
CA GLN A 26 15.90 10.16 -1.50
C GLN A 26 16.47 10.43 -2.89
N ASP A 27 15.63 10.41 -3.91
CA ASP A 27 16.10 10.59 -5.29
C ASP A 27 16.54 12.03 -5.54
N MET A 28 17.70 12.19 -6.15
CA MET A 28 18.31 13.50 -6.44
C MET A 28 17.48 14.36 -7.40
N SER A 29 16.55 13.78 -8.14
CA SER A 29 15.65 14.53 -9.03
C SER A 29 14.44 15.11 -8.29
N THR A 30 14.29 14.81 -7.00
CA THR A 30 13.15 15.31 -6.22
C THR A 30 13.39 16.74 -5.80
N GLU A 31 12.48 17.62 -6.23
CA GLU A 31 12.52 19.05 -6.03
C GLU A 31 11.22 19.53 -5.38
N VAL A 32 11.32 20.52 -4.50
CA VAL A 32 10.15 21.23 -3.94
C VAL A 32 9.64 22.25 -4.95
N LEU A 33 8.37 22.20 -5.30
CA LEU A 33 7.70 23.23 -6.10
C LEU A 33 7.29 24.41 -5.22
N CYS A 34 6.62 24.14 -4.10
CA CYS A 34 6.31 25.14 -3.08
C CYS A 34 6.08 24.47 -1.73
N MET A 35 6.13 25.27 -0.67
CA MET A 35 5.72 24.93 0.68
C MET A 35 4.76 26.00 1.19
N SER A 36 3.52 25.63 1.46
CA SER A 36 2.58 26.49 2.16
C SER A 36 2.59 26.17 3.65
N TYR A 37 2.56 27.19 4.50
CA TYR A 37 2.66 27.04 5.94
C TYR A 37 1.92 28.13 6.71
N ALA A 38 1.53 27.84 7.94
CA ALA A 38 0.97 28.78 8.86
C ALA A 38 1.38 28.46 10.31
N PHE A 39 1.53 29.48 11.14
CA PHE A 39 1.70 29.32 12.57
C PHE A 39 0.37 29.53 13.29
N ASP A 40 0.00 28.60 14.15
CA ASP A 40 -1.26 28.60 14.91
C ASP A 40 -2.48 28.87 14.02
N ASP A 41 -3.24 29.91 14.28
CA ASP A 41 -4.40 30.35 13.48
C ASP A 41 -4.05 31.49 12.52
N GLY A 42 -2.76 31.78 12.32
CA GLY A 42 -2.30 32.83 11.42
C GLY A 42 -2.61 32.57 9.96
N GLU A 43 -2.34 33.58 9.14
CA GLU A 43 -2.50 33.47 7.68
C GLU A 43 -1.50 32.48 7.07
N VAL A 44 -1.97 31.78 6.04
CA VAL A 44 -1.12 30.85 5.28
C VAL A 44 -0.17 31.67 4.42
N GLN A 45 1.10 31.36 4.51
CA GLN A 45 2.19 31.90 3.73
C GLN A 45 2.74 30.82 2.81
N THR A 46 3.35 31.21 1.69
CA THR A 46 3.95 30.25 0.76
C THR A 46 5.39 30.62 0.44
N TRP A 47 6.26 29.64 0.54
CA TRP A 47 7.63 29.71 0.07
C TRP A 47 7.77 28.94 -1.24
N VAL A 48 8.42 29.57 -2.23
CA VAL A 48 8.69 28.99 -3.54
C VAL A 48 10.21 29.00 -3.74
N PRO A 49 10.85 27.82 -3.78
CA PRO A 49 12.28 27.74 -4.06
C PRO A 49 12.60 28.17 -5.50
N LYS A 50 13.83 28.58 -5.72
CA LYS A 50 14.38 28.82 -7.07
C LYS A 50 15.49 27.83 -7.30
N TYR A 51 15.52 27.25 -8.48
CA TYR A 51 16.58 26.33 -8.91
C TYR A 51 17.45 26.98 -9.96
N THR A 52 18.72 26.61 -9.95
CA THR A 52 19.66 26.94 -11.04
C THR A 52 19.38 26.06 -12.26
N PRO A 53 19.86 26.40 -13.47
CA PRO A 53 19.65 25.57 -14.66
C PRO A 53 20.17 24.14 -14.57
N ASP A 54 21.12 23.88 -13.68
CA ASP A 54 21.66 22.55 -13.35
C ASP A 54 20.91 21.81 -12.23
N GLY A 55 19.79 22.38 -11.77
CA GLY A 55 18.89 21.75 -10.79
C GLY A 55 19.29 21.98 -9.32
N MET A 56 20.28 22.77 -9.02
CA MET A 56 20.63 23.13 -7.65
C MET A 56 19.71 24.23 -7.11
N MET A 57 19.25 24.07 -5.86
CA MET A 57 18.42 25.08 -5.20
C MET A 57 19.21 26.37 -4.96
N TRP A 58 18.71 27.48 -5.47
CA TRP A 58 19.36 28.79 -5.33
C TRP A 58 18.91 29.52 -4.07
N LEU A 59 19.43 29.11 -2.92
CA LEU A 59 19.06 29.61 -1.60
C LEU A 59 19.24 31.14 -1.45
N ASN A 60 20.21 31.72 -2.12
CA ASN A 60 20.45 33.17 -2.01
C ASN A 60 19.32 34.05 -2.57
N ASN A 61 18.54 33.53 -3.52
CA ASN A 61 17.43 34.25 -4.14
C ASN A 61 16.04 33.82 -3.65
N SER A 62 15.99 32.76 -2.84
CA SER A 62 14.79 32.28 -2.21
C SER A 62 15.16 31.59 -0.89
N PRO A 63 15.54 32.36 0.12
CA PRO A 63 15.95 31.80 1.41
C PRO A 63 14.79 31.04 2.03
N PHE A 64 15.12 29.88 2.60
CA PHE A 64 14.12 29.10 3.34
C PHE A 64 13.64 29.91 4.57
N PRO A 65 12.34 29.91 4.92
CA PRO A 65 11.80 30.68 6.03
C PRO A 65 12.46 30.29 7.37
N GLU A 66 13.19 31.23 7.94
CA GLU A 66 13.97 31.00 9.17
C GLU A 66 13.08 30.56 10.37
N ALA A 67 11.87 31.13 10.45
CA ALA A 67 10.89 30.77 11.49
C ALA A 67 10.45 29.31 11.39
N VAL A 68 10.39 28.74 10.18
CA VAL A 68 10.11 27.33 9.96
C VAL A 68 11.34 26.50 10.30
N ALA A 69 12.52 26.87 9.78
CA ALA A 69 13.77 26.13 9.99
C ALA A 69 14.15 25.98 11.49
N LYS A 70 13.82 26.98 12.31
CA LYS A 70 14.10 27.02 13.74
C LYS A 70 12.92 26.61 14.62
N HIS A 71 11.85 26.04 14.03
CA HIS A 71 10.67 25.67 14.79
C HIS A 71 10.95 24.49 15.72
N THR A 72 10.53 24.60 16.99
CA THR A 72 10.73 23.57 18.01
C THR A 72 9.41 23.03 18.58
N GLY A 73 8.28 23.53 18.12
CA GLY A 73 6.95 23.10 18.52
C GLY A 73 6.39 21.97 17.65
N PRO A 74 5.09 21.64 17.83
CA PRO A 74 4.40 20.66 17.02
C PRO A 74 4.33 21.06 15.55
N ILE A 75 4.53 20.08 14.66
CA ILE A 75 4.42 20.22 13.19
C ILE A 75 3.28 19.34 12.72
N TYR A 76 2.25 19.93 12.13
CA TYR A 76 1.10 19.24 11.59
C TYR A 76 1.14 19.19 10.08
N ALA A 77 0.96 18.00 9.52
CA ALA A 77 0.84 17.77 8.10
C ALA A 77 -0.16 16.64 7.81
N HIS A 78 -0.66 16.55 6.58
CA HIS A 78 -1.54 15.45 6.17
C HIS A 78 -0.72 14.36 5.47
N ASN A 79 -0.60 13.18 6.08
CA ASN A 79 0.41 12.16 5.79
C ASN A 79 1.84 12.62 6.11
N ALA A 80 2.03 13.17 7.28
CA ALA A 80 3.21 13.88 7.77
C ALA A 80 4.57 13.18 7.54
N ALA A 81 4.58 11.88 7.23
CA ALA A 81 5.78 11.17 6.80
C ALA A 81 6.36 11.74 5.50
N PHE A 82 5.50 12.22 4.58
CA PHE A 82 5.96 12.84 3.34
C PHE A 82 6.73 14.12 3.62
N GLU A 83 6.14 15.05 4.36
CA GLU A 83 6.77 16.34 4.70
C GLU A 83 8.05 16.14 5.49
N ARG A 84 8.04 15.20 6.46
CA ARG A 84 9.22 14.88 7.25
C ARG A 84 10.38 14.39 6.38
N LEU A 85 10.11 13.54 5.40
CA LEU A 85 11.12 13.02 4.50
C LEU A 85 11.62 14.06 3.50
N ILE A 86 10.75 14.97 3.03
CA ILE A 86 11.16 16.13 2.21
C ILE A 86 12.08 17.04 3.01
N PHE A 87 11.76 17.36 4.25
CA PHE A 87 12.68 18.10 5.12
C PHE A 87 14.04 17.42 5.23
N TRP A 88 14.03 16.12 5.51
CA TRP A 88 15.27 15.39 5.76
C TRP A 88 16.11 15.22 4.50
N TYR A 89 15.55 14.66 3.44
CA TYR A 89 16.35 14.29 2.26
C TYR A 89 16.53 15.41 1.26
N VAL A 90 15.52 16.23 1.03
CA VAL A 90 15.57 17.28 0.00
C VAL A 90 16.11 18.60 0.56
N LEU A 91 15.58 19.02 1.71
CA LEU A 91 15.96 20.32 2.31
C LEU A 91 17.10 20.19 3.32
N GLN A 92 17.47 18.98 3.73
CA GLN A 92 18.52 18.71 4.73
C GLN A 92 18.26 19.39 6.08
N ILE A 93 16.99 19.56 6.42
CA ILE A 93 16.53 20.09 7.71
C ILE A 93 16.04 18.94 8.57
N ASN A 94 16.62 18.75 9.75
CA ASN A 94 16.27 17.70 10.66
C ASN A 94 15.38 18.23 11.78
N PHE A 95 14.16 17.70 11.84
CA PHE A 95 13.24 17.86 12.96
C PHE A 95 13.13 16.53 13.72
N ASP A 96 12.90 16.59 15.01
CA ASP A 96 12.63 15.39 15.79
C ASP A 96 11.31 14.76 15.34
N LEU A 97 11.27 13.43 15.23
CA LEU A 97 10.07 12.71 14.84
C LEU A 97 8.87 13.03 15.73
N GLU A 98 9.13 13.26 17.01
CA GLU A 98 8.14 13.57 18.03
C GLU A 98 7.45 14.92 17.84
N GLN A 99 8.01 15.81 17.01
CA GLN A 99 7.35 17.05 16.63
C GLN A 99 6.23 16.85 15.60
N PHE A 100 6.24 15.73 14.85
CA PHE A 100 5.28 15.51 13.78
C PHE A 100 3.97 14.92 14.25
N TYR A 101 2.88 15.56 13.83
CA TYR A 101 1.49 15.19 14.06
C TYR A 101 0.80 15.00 12.71
N CYS A 102 0.26 13.81 12.48
CA CYS A 102 -0.36 13.48 11.19
C CYS A 102 -1.87 13.59 11.26
N THR A 103 -2.46 14.54 10.53
CA THR A 103 -3.93 14.74 10.50
C THR A 103 -4.67 13.60 9.80
N ALA A 104 -4.03 12.88 8.87
CA ALA A 104 -4.60 11.66 8.30
C ALA A 104 -4.65 10.51 9.35
N THR A 105 -3.68 10.44 10.24
CA THR A 105 -3.70 9.51 11.38
C THR A 105 -4.75 9.90 12.41
N GLN A 106 -4.87 11.19 12.73
CA GLN A 106 -5.94 11.71 13.57
C GLN A 106 -7.32 11.35 13.01
N ALA A 107 -7.53 11.52 11.70
CA ALA A 107 -8.77 11.15 11.04
C ALA A 107 -9.09 9.66 11.19
N ARG A 108 -8.14 8.78 10.91
CA ARG A 108 -8.31 7.33 11.07
C ARG A 108 -8.61 6.92 12.50
N ALA A 109 -7.98 7.56 13.50
CA ALA A 109 -8.28 7.32 14.93
C ALA A 109 -9.68 7.81 15.33
N ASN A 110 -10.28 8.70 14.55
CA ASN A 110 -11.68 9.13 14.66
C ASN A 110 -12.64 8.32 13.76
N CYS A 111 -12.23 7.15 13.27
CA CYS A 111 -13.00 6.31 12.35
C CYS A 111 -13.37 6.99 11.02
N ALA A 112 -12.66 8.04 10.64
CA ALA A 112 -12.84 8.79 9.41
C ALA A 112 -11.93 8.27 8.28
N PRO A 113 -12.22 8.59 7.01
CA PRO A 113 -11.32 8.32 5.90
C PRO A 113 -9.93 8.94 6.09
N GLY A 114 -8.92 8.41 5.39
CA GLY A 114 -7.55 8.92 5.50
C GLY A 114 -7.16 9.96 4.45
N SER A 115 -7.93 10.17 3.38
CA SER A 115 -7.66 11.21 2.38
C SER A 115 -8.20 12.56 2.82
N LEU A 116 -7.47 13.64 2.55
CA LEU A 116 -7.87 15.00 2.96
C LEU A 116 -9.25 15.38 2.42
N GLU A 117 -9.54 15.03 1.16
CA GLU A 117 -10.82 15.27 0.50
C GLU A 117 -11.99 14.54 1.20
N ASP A 118 -11.82 13.24 1.47
CA ASP A 118 -12.90 12.43 2.06
C ASP A 118 -13.12 12.78 3.53
N VAL A 119 -12.07 13.10 4.26
CA VAL A 119 -12.15 13.60 5.64
C VAL A 119 -12.86 14.94 5.70
N GLY A 120 -12.57 15.85 4.77
CA GLY A 120 -13.25 17.13 4.69
C GLY A 120 -14.76 16.96 4.53
N ARG A 121 -15.19 16.03 3.67
CA ARG A 121 -16.62 15.69 3.52
C ARG A 121 -17.19 15.07 4.80
N PHE A 122 -16.46 14.14 5.42
CA PHE A 122 -16.88 13.48 6.66
C PHE A 122 -17.05 14.45 7.81
N ALA A 123 -16.13 15.39 7.99
CA ALA A 123 -16.15 16.41 9.04
C ALA A 123 -17.10 17.58 8.73
N SER A 124 -17.81 17.56 7.59
CA SER A 124 -18.69 18.65 7.13
C SER A 124 -17.96 20.00 7.03
N VAL A 125 -16.67 19.97 6.79
CA VAL A 125 -15.86 21.16 6.51
C VAL A 125 -16.23 21.67 5.12
N SER A 126 -16.46 22.97 4.97
CA SER A 126 -16.88 23.60 3.71
C SER A 126 -15.72 23.67 2.70
N MET A 127 -15.24 22.50 2.27
CA MET A 127 -14.24 22.38 1.21
C MET A 127 -14.93 22.34 -0.15
N LYS A 128 -14.58 23.26 -1.03
CA LYS A 128 -14.90 23.10 -2.45
C LYS A 128 -14.02 21.98 -2.99
N LYS A 129 -14.65 20.93 -3.50
CA LYS A 129 -13.94 19.83 -4.18
C LYS A 129 -13.15 20.40 -5.35
N ASP A 130 -11.84 20.43 -5.24
CA ASP A 130 -10.98 20.83 -6.33
C ASP A 130 -10.42 19.58 -7.04
N HIS A 131 -11.10 19.18 -8.14
CA HIS A 131 -10.59 18.15 -9.03
C HIS A 131 -9.31 18.58 -9.78
N ARG A 132 -8.94 19.85 -9.63
CA ARG A 132 -7.80 20.47 -10.29
C ARG A 132 -6.47 19.99 -9.71
N GLY A 133 -6.40 19.71 -8.40
CA GLY A 133 -5.15 19.26 -7.74
C GLY A 133 -4.52 18.05 -8.41
N ALA A 134 -5.29 16.98 -8.66
CA ALA A 134 -4.76 15.79 -9.34
C ALA A 134 -4.27 16.09 -10.77
N GLN A 135 -4.87 17.06 -11.46
CA GLN A 135 -4.43 17.50 -12.79
C GLN A 135 -3.14 18.34 -12.70
N LEU A 136 -3.04 19.22 -11.71
CA LEU A 136 -1.84 20.03 -11.48
C LEU A 136 -0.64 19.15 -11.16
N ILE A 137 -0.80 18.19 -10.25
CA ILE A 137 0.23 17.18 -9.93
C ILE A 137 0.67 16.46 -11.21
N ARG A 138 -0.27 15.99 -12.04
CA ARG A 138 0.08 15.30 -13.28
C ARG A 138 0.83 16.18 -14.27
N LEU A 139 0.56 17.47 -14.29
CA LEU A 139 1.17 18.43 -15.25
C LEU A 139 2.52 18.97 -14.78
N LEU A 140 2.70 19.19 -13.49
CA LEU A 140 3.88 19.86 -12.93
C LEU A 140 4.84 18.92 -12.20
N SER A 141 4.31 17.85 -11.57
CA SER A 141 5.08 16.97 -10.70
C SER A 141 5.60 15.70 -11.39
N ILE A 142 5.04 15.35 -12.55
CA ILE A 142 5.43 14.17 -13.34
C ILE A 142 6.17 14.66 -14.60
N PRO A 143 7.33 14.08 -14.94
CA PRO A 143 8.06 14.45 -16.14
C PRO A 143 7.26 14.11 -17.39
N GLN A 144 7.43 14.91 -18.44
CA GLN A 144 6.86 14.67 -19.76
C GLN A 144 7.58 13.51 -20.47
N ALA A 145 7.11 13.13 -21.65
CA ALA A 145 7.68 12.02 -22.42
C ALA A 145 9.16 12.24 -22.82
N ASP A 146 9.60 13.49 -22.88
CA ASP A 146 11.00 13.88 -23.13
C ASP A 146 11.88 13.87 -21.88
N GLY A 147 11.30 13.52 -20.70
CA GLY A 147 11.98 13.49 -19.42
C GLY A 147 12.11 14.88 -18.73
N ASN A 148 11.59 15.95 -19.33
CA ASN A 148 11.62 17.29 -18.75
C ASN A 148 10.34 17.57 -17.95
N PHE A 149 10.45 18.45 -16.95
CA PHE A 149 9.29 18.97 -16.25
C PHE A 149 8.69 20.15 -17.01
N ARG A 150 7.38 20.28 -16.94
CA ARG A 150 6.68 21.42 -17.50
C ARG A 150 6.92 22.65 -16.63
N GLU A 151 7.35 23.74 -17.25
CA GLU A 151 7.47 25.06 -16.64
C GLU A 151 6.30 25.94 -17.15
N ASP A 152 5.41 26.34 -16.23
CA ASP A 152 4.23 27.13 -16.57
C ASP A 152 3.82 27.97 -15.34
N ALA A 153 4.03 29.27 -15.45
CA ALA A 153 3.78 30.21 -14.35
C ALA A 153 2.30 30.28 -13.93
N GLY A 154 1.37 30.08 -14.89
CA GLY A 154 -0.06 30.06 -14.59
C GLY A 154 -0.44 28.82 -13.80
N LEU A 155 0.00 27.63 -14.23
CA LEU A 155 -0.23 26.39 -13.50
C LEU A 155 0.47 26.41 -12.13
N MET A 156 1.64 27.02 -12.03
CA MET A 156 2.35 27.15 -10.75
C MET A 156 1.58 28.06 -9.77
N ALA A 157 0.97 29.13 -10.23
CA ALA A 157 0.10 29.96 -9.39
C ALA A 157 -1.13 29.19 -8.89
N GLU A 158 -1.73 28.35 -9.73
CA GLU A 158 -2.82 27.46 -9.32
C GLU A 158 -2.35 26.41 -8.30
N MET A 159 -1.13 25.82 -8.47
CA MET A 159 -0.55 24.86 -7.54
C MET A 159 -0.29 25.49 -6.16
N ILE A 160 0.21 26.72 -6.11
CA ILE A 160 0.38 27.47 -4.87
C ILE A 160 -0.96 27.65 -4.16
N ALA A 161 -1.99 28.10 -4.87
CA ALA A 161 -3.31 28.28 -4.29
C ALA A 161 -3.92 26.94 -3.78
N TYR A 162 -3.65 25.84 -4.47
CA TYR A 162 -4.03 24.49 -4.06
C TYR A 162 -3.32 24.09 -2.76
N CYS A 163 -2.00 24.20 -2.69
CA CYS A 163 -1.19 23.90 -1.50
C CYS A 163 -1.62 24.76 -0.29
N GLU A 164 -1.88 26.06 -0.48
CA GLU A 164 -2.43 26.91 0.58
C GLU A 164 -3.81 26.45 1.08
N GLN A 165 -4.65 26.00 0.15
CA GLN A 165 -5.98 25.47 0.50
C GLN A 165 -5.89 24.18 1.30
N ASP A 166 -4.91 23.31 1.01
CA ASP A 166 -4.70 22.07 1.76
C ASP A 166 -4.26 22.35 3.19
N VAL A 167 -3.40 23.35 3.43
CA VAL A 167 -3.06 23.80 4.80
C VAL A 167 -4.29 24.33 5.55
N ARG A 168 -5.14 25.16 4.90
CA ARG A 168 -6.38 25.67 5.53
C ARG A 168 -7.34 24.53 5.88
N ALA A 169 -7.55 23.62 4.94
CA ALA A 169 -8.43 22.48 5.11
C ALA A 169 -7.97 21.53 6.21
N MET A 170 -6.69 21.18 6.22
CA MET A 170 -6.08 20.32 7.23
C MET A 170 -6.24 20.89 8.64
N ARG A 171 -6.07 22.19 8.82
CA ARG A 171 -6.25 22.89 10.10
C ARG A 171 -7.70 22.84 10.59
N GLU A 172 -8.67 23.10 9.71
CA GLU A 172 -10.10 23.02 10.05
C GLU A 172 -10.52 21.59 10.38
N ILE A 173 -10.09 20.62 9.60
CA ILE A 173 -10.33 19.19 9.82
C ILE A 173 -9.77 18.74 11.17
N SER A 174 -8.55 19.13 11.49
CA SER A 174 -7.93 18.76 12.77
C SER A 174 -8.68 19.33 13.96
N LYS A 175 -9.21 20.57 13.85
CA LYS A 175 -10.02 21.20 14.90
C LYS A 175 -11.39 20.54 15.07
N ALA A 176 -11.96 19.98 13.99
CA ALA A 176 -13.27 19.33 14.00
C ALA A 176 -13.25 17.91 14.61
N MET A 177 -12.07 17.35 14.86
CA MET A 177 -11.90 15.99 15.37
C MET A 177 -11.14 15.99 16.70
N ARG A 178 -11.37 14.94 17.52
CA ARG A 178 -10.56 14.78 18.74
C ARG A 178 -9.10 14.62 18.36
N PRO A 179 -8.17 15.20 19.13
CA PRO A 179 -6.76 14.93 18.96
C PRO A 179 -6.44 13.45 19.29
N LEU A 180 -5.28 12.97 18.82
CA LEU A 180 -4.73 11.72 19.34
C LEU A 180 -4.48 11.86 20.85
N SER A 181 -4.75 10.80 21.61
CA SER A 181 -4.30 10.74 23.00
C SER A 181 -2.76 10.68 23.04
N ALA A 182 -2.18 10.94 24.19
CA ALA A 182 -0.71 10.85 24.36
C ALA A 182 -0.18 9.44 24.02
N GLU A 183 -0.95 8.40 24.33
CA GLU A 183 -0.63 7.00 24.02
C GLU A 183 -0.73 6.72 22.53
N GLU A 184 -1.84 7.14 21.88
CA GLU A 184 -2.01 7.00 20.43
C GLU A 184 -0.91 7.73 19.65
N LEU A 185 -0.50 8.91 20.12
CA LEU A 185 0.57 9.68 19.51
C LEU A 185 1.93 8.97 19.67
N ALA A 186 2.21 8.43 20.85
CA ALA A 186 3.43 7.66 21.12
C ALA A 186 3.48 6.41 20.23
N ASP A 187 2.37 5.70 20.09
CA ASP A 187 2.26 4.52 19.22
C ASP A 187 2.41 4.89 17.74
N TYR A 188 1.86 6.02 17.30
CA TYR A 188 2.09 6.57 15.97
C TYR A 188 3.59 6.82 15.72
N HIS A 189 4.29 7.47 16.65
CA HIS A 189 5.72 7.69 16.50
C HIS A 189 6.53 6.36 16.49
N VAL A 190 6.11 5.35 17.26
CA VAL A 190 6.69 4.01 17.17
C VAL A 190 6.47 3.40 15.79
N ASN A 191 5.26 3.53 15.21
CA ASN A 191 4.98 3.08 13.84
C ASN A 191 5.89 3.76 12.81
N GLU A 192 6.10 5.07 12.96
CA GLU A 192 7.00 5.80 12.04
C GLU A 192 8.46 5.36 12.19
N ARG A 193 8.96 5.09 13.41
CA ARG A 193 10.30 4.50 13.60
C ARG A 193 10.42 3.12 12.97
N ILE A 194 9.34 2.31 12.96
CA ILE A 194 9.31 1.03 12.27
C ILE A 194 9.36 1.24 10.75
N ASN A 195 8.64 2.23 10.24
CA ASN A 195 8.65 2.62 8.82
C ASN A 195 10.04 3.11 8.39
N ASP A 196 10.71 3.94 9.20
CA ASP A 196 12.06 4.44 8.94
C ASP A 196 13.10 3.32 8.91
N ARG A 197 13.00 2.38 9.85
CA ARG A 197 13.88 1.19 9.87
C ARG A 197 13.65 0.31 8.65
N GLY A 198 12.41 0.18 8.22
CA GLY A 198 12.00 -0.68 7.12
C GLY A 198 12.12 -2.17 7.42
N VAL A 199 11.59 -2.97 6.52
CA VAL A 199 11.63 -4.43 6.53
C VAL A 199 12.63 -4.92 5.48
N LEU A 200 13.64 -5.67 5.90
CA LEU A 200 14.61 -6.26 4.98
C LEU A 200 13.93 -7.35 4.15
N VAL A 201 14.08 -7.28 2.83
CA VAL A 201 13.52 -8.24 1.89
C VAL A 201 14.61 -8.94 1.07
N ASP A 202 14.35 -10.20 0.72
CA ASP A 202 15.21 -10.99 -0.13
C ASP A 202 14.98 -10.62 -1.60
N VAL A 203 15.66 -9.58 -2.08
CA VAL A 203 15.56 -9.09 -3.46
C VAL A 203 15.99 -10.16 -4.48
N PRO A 204 17.08 -10.96 -4.28
CA PRO A 204 17.40 -12.07 -5.16
C PRO A 204 16.27 -13.09 -5.30
N LEU A 205 15.62 -13.48 -4.19
CA LEU A 205 14.47 -14.36 -4.21
C LEU A 205 13.27 -13.71 -4.93
N ALA A 206 13.01 -12.44 -4.67
CA ALA A 206 11.92 -11.72 -5.32
C ALA A 206 12.12 -11.67 -6.84
N LYS A 207 13.32 -11.35 -7.31
CA LYS A 207 13.66 -11.36 -8.74
C LYS A 207 13.58 -12.77 -9.35
N ALA A 208 13.99 -13.80 -8.61
CA ALA A 208 13.81 -15.18 -9.05
C ALA A 208 12.32 -15.52 -9.19
N ALA A 209 11.50 -15.20 -8.18
CA ALA A 209 10.06 -15.45 -8.24
C ALA A 209 9.37 -14.75 -9.41
N MET A 210 9.81 -13.55 -9.77
CA MET A 210 9.31 -12.84 -10.96
C MET A 210 9.62 -13.58 -12.26
N ARG A 211 10.84 -14.17 -12.39
CA ARG A 211 11.19 -14.98 -13.57
C ARG A 211 10.28 -16.20 -13.69
N TYR A 212 10.15 -17.00 -12.63
CA TYR A 212 9.27 -18.17 -12.64
C TYR A 212 7.81 -17.81 -12.96
N ALA A 213 7.33 -16.67 -12.44
CA ALA A 213 5.98 -16.20 -12.73
C ALA A 213 5.80 -15.74 -14.19
N HIS A 214 6.86 -15.19 -14.77
CA HIS A 214 6.87 -14.80 -16.19
C HIS A 214 6.87 -16.04 -17.10
N ASP A 215 7.72 -17.02 -16.80
CA ASP A 215 7.81 -18.26 -17.57
C ASP A 215 6.47 -19.02 -17.53
N GLU A 216 5.84 -19.16 -16.33
CA GLU A 216 4.50 -19.73 -16.18
C GLU A 216 3.45 -18.94 -16.99
N LEU A 217 3.53 -17.61 -17.01
CA LEU A 217 2.63 -16.76 -17.79
C LEU A 217 2.75 -17.07 -19.31
N VAL A 218 3.97 -17.14 -19.81
CA VAL A 218 4.22 -17.42 -21.22
C VAL A 218 3.67 -18.81 -21.61
N GLU A 219 4.00 -19.85 -20.83
CA GLU A 219 3.50 -21.21 -21.06
C GLU A 219 1.96 -21.27 -21.08
N ILE A 220 1.30 -20.56 -20.17
CA ILE A 220 -0.17 -20.54 -20.09
C ILE A 220 -0.76 -19.73 -21.26
N GLU A 221 -0.18 -18.60 -21.64
CA GLU A 221 -0.68 -17.80 -22.76
C GLU A 221 -0.50 -18.54 -24.10
N GLU A 222 0.60 -19.26 -24.31
CA GLU A 222 0.80 -20.14 -25.45
C GLU A 222 -0.24 -21.27 -25.47
N ARG A 223 -0.49 -21.92 -24.33
CA ARG A 223 -1.50 -22.97 -24.23
C ARG A 223 -2.92 -22.46 -24.51
N VAL A 224 -3.27 -21.29 -24.01
CA VAL A 224 -4.57 -20.66 -24.28
C VAL A 224 -4.72 -20.28 -25.75
N ALA A 225 -3.66 -19.77 -26.38
CA ALA A 225 -3.68 -19.48 -27.81
C ALA A 225 -3.92 -20.74 -28.66
N GLU A 226 -3.27 -21.86 -28.32
CA GLU A 226 -3.51 -23.16 -28.95
C GLU A 226 -4.97 -23.61 -28.78
N LEU A 227 -5.52 -23.56 -27.57
CA LEU A 227 -6.90 -24.02 -27.29
C LEU A 227 -7.98 -23.15 -27.93
N THR A 228 -7.65 -21.95 -28.31
CA THR A 228 -8.58 -20.95 -28.85
C THR A 228 -8.27 -20.57 -30.30
N ASP A 229 -7.43 -21.34 -31.00
CA ASP A 229 -6.96 -21.03 -32.36
C ASP A 229 -6.47 -19.58 -32.52
N GLY A 230 -5.85 -19.04 -31.48
CA GLY A 230 -5.31 -17.67 -31.43
C GLY A 230 -6.35 -16.58 -31.18
N GLU A 231 -7.62 -16.90 -30.92
CA GLU A 231 -8.66 -15.91 -30.62
C GLU A 231 -8.33 -15.17 -29.25
N ILE A 232 -7.77 -15.92 -28.30
CA ILE A 232 -7.38 -15.40 -26.98
C ILE A 232 -5.87 -15.51 -26.82
N THR A 233 -5.22 -14.37 -26.64
CA THR A 233 -3.77 -14.27 -26.37
C THR A 233 -3.44 -14.01 -24.91
N SER A 234 -4.44 -13.64 -24.08
CA SER A 234 -4.27 -13.45 -22.66
C SER A 234 -5.57 -13.71 -21.91
N VAL A 235 -5.51 -14.57 -20.90
CA VAL A 235 -6.65 -14.87 -20.02
C VAL A 235 -7.10 -13.68 -19.16
N ARG A 236 -6.33 -12.60 -19.11
CA ARG A 236 -6.68 -11.36 -18.42
C ARG A 236 -7.48 -10.40 -19.32
N SER A 237 -7.59 -10.71 -20.61
CA SER A 237 -8.38 -9.91 -21.56
C SER A 237 -9.88 -10.06 -21.29
N PRO A 238 -10.68 -8.99 -21.41
CA PRO A 238 -12.14 -9.08 -21.44
C PRO A 238 -12.68 -10.06 -22.50
N LYS A 239 -11.96 -10.25 -23.61
CA LYS A 239 -12.31 -11.19 -24.66
C LYS A 239 -12.43 -12.64 -24.18
N MET A 240 -11.62 -13.04 -23.17
CA MET A 240 -11.71 -14.37 -22.58
C MET A 240 -13.11 -14.64 -22.01
N ARG A 241 -13.71 -13.68 -21.30
CA ARG A 241 -15.06 -13.82 -20.76
C ARG A 241 -16.10 -14.00 -21.87
N GLU A 242 -15.99 -13.23 -22.93
CA GLU A 242 -16.89 -13.29 -24.11
C GLU A 242 -16.72 -14.63 -24.80
N TRP A 243 -15.51 -15.07 -25.05
CA TRP A 243 -15.20 -16.35 -25.67
C TRP A 243 -15.78 -17.54 -24.88
N VAL A 244 -15.65 -17.53 -23.55
CA VAL A 244 -16.25 -18.55 -22.68
C VAL A 244 -17.78 -18.50 -22.78
N LEU A 245 -18.37 -17.30 -22.67
CA LEU A 245 -19.82 -17.10 -22.66
C LEU A 245 -20.50 -17.65 -23.97
N GLU A 246 -19.84 -17.53 -25.10
CA GLU A 246 -20.33 -18.04 -26.38
C GLU A 246 -20.31 -19.55 -26.47
N ARG A 247 -19.47 -20.23 -25.67
CA ARG A 247 -19.17 -21.68 -25.82
C ARG A 247 -19.69 -22.55 -24.68
N VAL A 248 -20.28 -21.96 -23.64
CA VAL A 248 -20.88 -22.67 -22.51
C VAL A 248 -22.38 -22.82 -22.64
N GLY A 249 -22.96 -23.82 -21.97
CA GLY A 249 -24.38 -24.08 -21.93
C GLY A 249 -25.16 -23.09 -21.04
N ASP A 250 -26.48 -23.25 -21.01
CA ASP A 250 -27.37 -22.28 -20.32
C ASP A 250 -27.24 -22.30 -18.80
N GLU A 251 -26.95 -23.45 -18.16
CA GLU A 251 -26.72 -23.50 -16.71
C GLU A 251 -25.40 -22.85 -16.34
N ALA A 252 -24.36 -23.02 -17.13
CA ALA A 252 -23.10 -22.35 -16.94
C ALA A 252 -23.23 -20.82 -17.11
N LYS A 253 -24.02 -20.35 -18.10
CA LYS A 253 -24.34 -18.93 -18.29
C LYS A 253 -25.03 -18.31 -17.07
N LYS A 254 -25.93 -19.06 -16.42
CA LYS A 254 -26.58 -18.62 -15.17
C LYS A 254 -25.57 -18.42 -14.04
N LEU A 255 -24.56 -19.29 -13.92
CA LEU A 255 -23.50 -19.16 -12.93
C LEU A 255 -22.58 -17.96 -13.22
N MET A 256 -22.42 -17.59 -14.49
CA MET A 256 -21.65 -16.41 -14.90
C MET A 256 -22.39 -15.09 -14.64
N LEU A 257 -23.71 -15.11 -14.46
CA LEU A 257 -24.52 -13.90 -14.26
C LEU A 257 -24.47 -13.47 -12.78
N VAL A 258 -23.72 -12.41 -12.50
CA VAL A 258 -23.55 -11.83 -11.13
C VAL A 258 -24.03 -10.40 -11.15
N LYS A 259 -25.06 -10.05 -10.36
CA LYS A 259 -25.62 -8.68 -10.29
C LYS A 259 -25.90 -8.07 -11.67
N ASP A 260 -26.62 -8.79 -12.49
CA ASP A 260 -27.03 -8.41 -13.86
C ASP A 260 -25.88 -8.18 -14.86
N LYS A 261 -24.69 -8.69 -14.55
CA LYS A 261 -23.52 -8.65 -15.45
C LYS A 261 -22.84 -10.01 -15.50
N TYR A 262 -22.38 -10.39 -16.68
CA TYR A 262 -21.55 -11.58 -16.80
C TYR A 262 -20.17 -11.35 -16.22
N SER A 263 -19.76 -12.26 -15.32
CA SER A 263 -18.46 -12.28 -14.64
C SER A 263 -17.74 -13.60 -14.86
N ILE A 264 -16.41 -13.57 -14.76
CA ILE A 264 -15.55 -14.74 -14.73
C ILE A 264 -14.56 -14.62 -13.56
N ASP A 265 -15.02 -14.03 -12.46
CA ASP A 265 -14.23 -13.89 -11.24
C ASP A 265 -13.89 -15.26 -10.62
N LYS A 266 -13.08 -15.22 -9.57
CA LYS A 266 -12.60 -16.45 -8.90
C LYS A 266 -13.72 -17.39 -8.47
N THR A 267 -14.82 -16.86 -7.97
CA THR A 267 -15.95 -17.67 -7.47
C THR A 267 -16.68 -18.31 -8.65
N VAL A 268 -16.92 -17.53 -9.71
CA VAL A 268 -17.53 -18.03 -10.95
C VAL A 268 -16.66 -19.12 -11.58
N ARG A 269 -15.34 -18.90 -11.71
CA ARG A 269 -14.43 -19.93 -12.26
C ARG A 269 -14.47 -21.21 -11.44
N ALA A 270 -14.43 -21.12 -10.11
CA ALA A 270 -14.51 -22.30 -9.25
C ALA A 270 -15.82 -23.06 -9.42
N ASN A 271 -16.95 -22.35 -9.55
CA ASN A 271 -18.26 -22.98 -9.79
C ASN A 271 -18.33 -23.64 -11.17
N LEU A 272 -17.81 -22.98 -12.22
CA LEU A 272 -17.76 -23.53 -13.57
C LEU A 272 -16.88 -24.79 -13.62
N LEU A 273 -15.70 -24.77 -13.03
CA LEU A 273 -14.79 -25.93 -12.97
C LEU A 273 -15.31 -27.09 -12.12
N ALA A 274 -16.29 -26.84 -11.26
CA ALA A 274 -16.98 -27.89 -10.50
C ALA A 274 -18.12 -28.57 -11.27
N MET A 275 -18.47 -28.05 -12.46
CA MET A 275 -19.50 -28.69 -13.33
C MET A 275 -18.86 -29.85 -14.09
N GLU A 276 -19.41 -31.05 -13.92
CA GLU A 276 -18.89 -32.26 -14.59
C GLU A 276 -19.54 -32.53 -15.97
N ASN A 277 -20.54 -31.72 -16.37
CA ASN A 277 -21.27 -31.91 -17.60
C ASN A 277 -20.56 -31.26 -18.82
N PRO A 278 -20.04 -32.05 -19.77
CA PRO A 278 -19.35 -31.52 -20.97
C PRO A 278 -20.26 -30.74 -21.93
N ASP A 279 -21.58 -30.95 -21.88
CA ASP A 279 -22.56 -30.21 -22.69
C ASP A 279 -22.72 -28.77 -22.12
N GLU A 280 -22.48 -28.58 -20.85
CA GLU A 280 -22.48 -27.25 -20.21
C GLU A 280 -21.11 -26.56 -20.32
N ILE A 281 -20.01 -27.31 -20.13
CA ILE A 281 -18.65 -26.79 -20.23
C ILE A 281 -17.80 -27.75 -21.09
N PRO A 282 -17.60 -27.43 -22.37
CA PRO A 282 -16.71 -28.21 -23.22
C PRO A 282 -15.28 -28.32 -22.64
N PRO A 283 -14.58 -29.46 -22.83
CA PRO A 283 -13.25 -29.66 -22.25
C PRO A 283 -12.24 -28.57 -22.55
N ALA A 284 -12.22 -28.04 -23.78
CA ALA A 284 -11.32 -26.93 -24.12
C ALA A 284 -11.66 -25.64 -23.35
N VAL A 285 -12.95 -25.37 -23.13
CA VAL A 285 -13.41 -24.22 -22.35
C VAL A 285 -13.02 -24.39 -20.86
N ALA A 286 -13.21 -25.60 -20.31
CA ALA A 286 -12.78 -25.92 -18.95
C ALA A 286 -11.27 -25.70 -18.78
N GLU A 287 -10.46 -26.11 -19.75
CA GLU A 287 -9.01 -25.93 -19.73
C GLU A 287 -8.60 -24.45 -19.79
N VAL A 288 -9.25 -23.63 -20.63
CA VAL A 288 -9.03 -22.17 -20.67
C VAL A 288 -9.40 -21.52 -19.34
N ILE A 289 -10.52 -21.93 -18.72
CA ILE A 289 -10.92 -21.43 -17.39
C ILE A 289 -9.90 -21.85 -16.33
N GLN A 290 -9.37 -23.08 -16.39
CA GLN A 290 -8.33 -23.57 -15.49
C GLN A 290 -7.03 -22.75 -15.66
N CYS A 291 -6.59 -22.51 -16.87
CA CYS A 291 -5.46 -21.63 -17.19
C CYS A 291 -5.62 -20.24 -16.57
N ALA A 292 -6.83 -19.67 -16.66
CA ALA A 292 -7.14 -18.39 -16.04
C ALA A 292 -7.07 -18.47 -14.51
N ASP A 293 -7.56 -19.54 -13.89
CA ASP A 293 -7.50 -19.70 -12.43
C ASP A 293 -6.06 -19.88 -11.94
N ASP A 294 -5.23 -20.58 -12.68
CA ASP A 294 -3.83 -20.78 -12.38
C ASP A 294 -3.03 -19.46 -12.40
N LEU A 295 -3.25 -18.60 -13.39
CA LEU A 295 -2.60 -17.29 -13.53
C LEU A 295 -3.12 -16.20 -12.58
N TRP A 296 -4.33 -16.32 -12.09
CA TRP A 296 -4.97 -15.22 -11.32
C TRP A 296 -4.53 -15.14 -9.87
N ALA A 297 -3.43 -15.75 -9.51
CA ALA A 297 -2.88 -15.63 -8.18
C ALA A 297 -2.20 -14.27 -8.00
N SER A 298 -2.97 -13.27 -7.58
CA SER A 298 -2.51 -11.89 -7.25
C SER A 298 -1.32 -11.80 -6.29
N SER A 299 -0.98 -12.92 -5.64
CA SER A 299 0.12 -13.00 -4.68
C SER A 299 1.51 -12.86 -5.33
N VAL A 300 1.66 -13.18 -6.61
CA VAL A 300 2.95 -13.08 -7.31
C VAL A 300 3.35 -11.62 -7.56
N ALA A 301 2.38 -10.73 -7.81
CA ALA A 301 2.62 -9.29 -7.95
C ALA A 301 3.32 -8.67 -6.73
N LYS A 302 3.28 -9.34 -5.57
CA LYS A 302 3.96 -8.86 -4.36
C LYS A 302 5.48 -8.98 -4.43
N PHE A 303 6.02 -9.92 -5.20
CA PHE A 303 7.46 -10.01 -5.44
C PHE A 303 7.98 -8.85 -6.28
N SER A 304 7.22 -8.44 -7.31
CA SER A 304 7.52 -7.22 -8.06
C SER A 304 7.50 -6.01 -7.13
N ARG A 305 6.46 -5.88 -6.29
CA ARG A 305 6.38 -4.78 -5.31
C ARG A 305 7.52 -4.80 -4.28
N MET A 306 8.01 -5.99 -3.88
CA MET A 306 9.22 -6.09 -3.03
C MET A 306 10.43 -5.50 -3.72
N ALA A 307 10.66 -5.86 -4.99
CA ALA A 307 11.80 -5.38 -5.76
C ALA A 307 11.69 -3.88 -6.09
N ASP A 308 10.48 -3.38 -6.34
CA ASP A 308 10.24 -1.98 -6.68
C ASP A 308 10.38 -1.03 -5.48
N LEU A 309 9.96 -1.49 -4.30
CA LEU A 309 9.93 -0.68 -3.07
C LEU A 309 11.20 -0.83 -2.24
N ALA A 310 12.00 -1.88 -2.48
CA ALA A 310 13.26 -2.06 -1.77
C ALA A 310 14.22 -0.91 -2.09
N ASP A 311 14.83 -0.39 -1.06
CA ASP A 311 15.94 0.55 -1.16
C ASP A 311 17.14 -0.14 -1.83
N ASP A 312 17.79 0.55 -2.75
CA ASP A 312 18.89 -0.03 -3.54
C ASP A 312 20.16 -0.29 -2.71
N GLU A 313 20.35 0.43 -1.61
CA GLU A 313 21.54 0.31 -0.76
C GLU A 313 21.43 -0.83 0.25
N ASP A 314 20.27 -0.96 0.94
CA ASP A 314 20.12 -1.89 2.06
C ASP A 314 19.01 -2.93 1.88
N CYS A 315 18.33 -2.96 0.74
CA CYS A 315 17.24 -3.88 0.41
C CYS A 315 16.05 -3.82 1.40
N ARG A 316 15.81 -2.68 2.04
CA ARG A 316 14.69 -2.50 2.96
C ARG A 316 13.50 -1.83 2.28
N VAL A 317 12.33 -2.34 2.56
CA VAL A 317 11.06 -1.67 2.21
C VAL A 317 10.65 -0.80 3.40
N ARG A 318 10.66 0.51 3.18
CA ARG A 318 10.28 1.53 4.16
C ARG A 318 8.85 2.02 3.92
N GLY A 319 8.22 2.62 4.94
CA GLY A 319 6.87 3.18 4.82
C GLY A 319 5.76 2.14 4.61
N ALA A 320 6.00 0.88 4.99
CA ALA A 320 5.07 -0.22 4.71
C ALA A 320 3.86 -0.27 5.64
N PHE A 321 3.88 0.41 6.79
CA PHE A 321 2.87 0.29 7.84
C PHE A 321 2.10 1.58 8.04
N VAL A 322 0.78 1.44 8.26
CA VAL A 322 -0.13 2.55 8.49
C VAL A 322 -0.77 2.39 9.85
N PHE A 323 -0.48 3.32 10.77
CA PHE A 323 -1.10 3.37 12.08
C PHE A 323 -2.60 3.63 11.95
N ALA A 324 -3.42 2.88 12.69
CA ALA A 324 -4.88 2.92 12.62
C ALA A 324 -5.46 2.82 11.19
N GLY A 325 -4.73 2.20 10.25
CA GLY A 325 -5.09 2.16 8.82
C GLY A 325 -6.40 1.44 8.52
N GLY A 326 -6.86 0.55 9.42
CA GLY A 326 -8.21 -0.01 9.41
C GLY A 326 -9.18 0.89 10.18
N ALA A 327 -9.57 2.04 9.63
CA ALA A 327 -10.33 3.07 10.32
C ALA A 327 -11.56 2.55 11.10
N ALA A 328 -12.32 1.61 10.55
CA ALA A 328 -13.49 1.02 11.23
C ALA A 328 -13.14 0.16 12.46
N THR A 329 -11.88 -0.28 12.60
CA THR A 329 -11.46 -1.24 13.64
C THR A 329 -10.28 -0.75 14.47
N GLY A 330 -9.65 0.37 14.12
CA GLY A 330 -8.42 0.87 14.73
C GLY A 330 -7.18 -0.02 14.51
N ARG A 331 -7.28 -1.08 13.69
CA ARG A 331 -6.15 -1.98 13.41
C ARG A 331 -5.10 -1.28 12.55
N ALA A 332 -3.84 -1.60 12.79
CA ALA A 332 -2.79 -1.26 11.84
C ALA A 332 -3.05 -1.93 10.49
N SER A 333 -2.72 -1.24 9.42
CA SER A 333 -2.73 -1.79 8.06
C SER A 333 -1.37 -1.65 7.40
N SER A 334 -1.25 -2.08 6.16
CA SER A 334 -0.02 -1.94 5.39
C SER A 334 -0.29 -1.37 4.01
N TYR A 335 0.65 -0.56 3.54
CA TYR A 335 0.64 0.06 2.23
C TYR A 335 1.72 -0.59 1.33
N GLY A 336 1.68 -0.35 0.04
CA GLY A 336 2.66 -0.83 -0.92
C GLY A 336 2.78 -2.35 -0.95
N LEU A 337 3.65 -2.90 -0.13
CA LEU A 337 3.89 -4.34 -0.02
C LEU A 337 2.71 -5.14 0.56
N GLN A 338 1.88 -4.51 1.36
CA GLN A 338 0.70 -5.12 1.99
C GLN A 338 1.03 -6.40 2.79
N VAL A 339 2.03 -6.35 3.65
CA VAL A 339 2.52 -7.50 4.43
C VAL A 339 1.43 -8.20 5.27
N HIS A 340 0.43 -7.45 5.77
CA HIS A 340 -0.70 -8.01 6.53
C HIS A 340 -1.55 -9.00 5.71
N ASN A 341 -1.51 -8.89 4.38
CA ASN A 341 -2.26 -9.76 3.45
C ASN A 341 -1.43 -10.94 2.92
N PHE A 342 -0.22 -11.16 3.42
CA PHE A 342 0.57 -12.34 3.02
C PHE A 342 -0.09 -13.61 3.53
N THR A 343 -0.10 -14.64 2.67
CA THR A 343 -0.63 -15.96 3.06
C THR A 343 0.05 -16.48 4.33
N ARG A 344 -0.72 -17.15 5.19
CA ARG A 344 -0.18 -17.83 6.38
C ARG A 344 0.53 -19.15 6.04
N LYS A 345 0.21 -19.74 4.87
CA LYS A 345 0.84 -20.99 4.42
C LYS A 345 2.21 -20.67 3.83
N CYS A 346 3.26 -21.06 4.54
CA CYS A 346 4.66 -20.97 4.07
C CYS A 346 5.11 -22.33 3.51
N ALA A 347 6.14 -22.31 2.68
CA ALA A 347 6.84 -23.51 2.28
C ALA A 347 7.41 -24.25 3.52
N LYS A 348 7.42 -25.58 3.50
CA LYS A 348 7.91 -26.38 4.63
C LYS A 348 9.42 -26.22 4.81
N GLU A 349 10.15 -26.08 3.70
CA GLU A 349 11.61 -25.96 3.66
C GLU A 349 12.01 -24.68 2.90
N PRO A 350 11.72 -23.49 3.46
CA PRO A 350 11.86 -22.23 2.72
C PRO A 350 13.28 -21.96 2.22
N ASP A 351 14.31 -22.39 2.95
CA ASP A 351 15.70 -22.16 2.56
C ASP A 351 16.12 -23.04 1.37
N ALA A 352 15.66 -24.29 1.33
CA ALA A 352 15.89 -25.18 0.18
C ALA A 352 15.16 -24.66 -1.07
N VAL A 353 13.90 -24.23 -0.93
CA VAL A 353 13.13 -23.62 -2.03
C VAL A 353 13.81 -22.34 -2.52
N ARG A 354 14.25 -21.46 -1.62
CA ARG A 354 14.99 -20.23 -1.96
C ARG A 354 16.23 -20.53 -2.80
N GLN A 355 17.05 -21.49 -2.36
CA GLN A 355 18.26 -21.86 -3.07
C GLN A 355 17.96 -22.44 -4.46
N ALA A 356 16.95 -23.30 -4.57
CA ALA A 356 16.51 -23.84 -5.84
C ALA A 356 16.02 -22.75 -6.81
N MET A 357 15.20 -21.82 -6.32
CA MET A 357 14.68 -20.71 -7.12
C MET A 357 15.78 -19.76 -7.59
N VAL A 358 16.69 -19.37 -6.72
CA VAL A 358 17.78 -18.45 -7.09
C VAL A 358 18.71 -19.09 -8.12
N ARG A 359 18.93 -20.42 -8.03
CA ARG A 359 19.74 -21.20 -9.00
C ARG A 359 19.00 -21.54 -10.30
N GLY A 360 17.71 -21.26 -10.41
CA GLY A 360 16.90 -21.55 -11.60
C GLY A 360 16.52 -23.03 -11.77
N HIS A 361 16.46 -23.81 -10.68
CA HIS A 361 16.07 -25.21 -10.73
C HIS A 361 14.54 -25.35 -10.91
N ASN A 362 14.10 -26.47 -11.53
CA ASN A 362 12.67 -26.76 -11.56
C ASN A 362 12.14 -27.02 -10.13
N ILE A 363 11.25 -26.16 -9.67
CA ILE A 363 10.73 -26.15 -8.29
C ILE A 363 9.44 -26.96 -8.11
N VAL A 364 8.71 -27.21 -9.19
CA VAL A 364 7.39 -27.85 -9.10
C VAL A 364 7.46 -29.30 -8.63
N PRO A 365 8.31 -30.18 -9.20
CA PRO A 365 8.36 -31.59 -8.80
C PRO A 365 8.74 -31.80 -7.33
N ALA A 366 9.55 -30.90 -6.79
CA ALA A 366 10.11 -31.05 -5.44
C ALA A 366 9.29 -30.36 -4.36
N TYR A 367 8.65 -29.21 -4.68
CA TYR A 367 8.12 -28.32 -3.67
C TYR A 367 6.64 -27.95 -3.82
N GLY A 368 5.96 -28.30 -4.90
CA GLY A 368 4.56 -27.97 -5.11
C GLY A 368 3.97 -28.60 -6.37
N LYS A 369 2.67 -28.37 -6.57
CA LYS A 369 1.96 -28.87 -7.76
C LYS A 369 2.05 -27.88 -8.93
N ARG A 370 2.16 -26.59 -8.62
CA ARG A 370 2.23 -25.48 -9.58
C ARG A 370 3.24 -24.45 -9.09
N VAL A 371 3.84 -23.71 -10.02
CA VAL A 371 4.77 -22.60 -9.73
C VAL A 371 4.13 -21.62 -8.78
N THR A 372 2.93 -21.15 -9.09
CA THR A 372 2.18 -20.19 -8.27
C THR A 372 2.01 -20.63 -6.82
N ASP A 373 1.77 -21.92 -6.54
CA ASP A 373 1.63 -22.42 -5.17
C ASP A 373 2.95 -22.36 -4.40
N VAL A 374 4.06 -22.69 -5.05
CA VAL A 374 5.40 -22.56 -4.47
C VAL A 374 5.72 -21.09 -4.18
N LEU A 375 5.49 -20.19 -5.15
CA LEU A 375 5.73 -18.75 -5.00
C LEU A 375 4.91 -18.16 -3.85
N ARG A 376 3.64 -18.51 -3.72
CA ARG A 376 2.79 -18.08 -2.59
C ARG A 376 3.37 -18.48 -1.25
N GLY A 377 3.92 -19.69 -1.16
CA GLY A 377 4.58 -20.21 0.04
C GLY A 377 5.86 -19.46 0.41
N MET A 378 6.47 -18.74 -0.53
CA MET A 378 7.71 -18.00 -0.36
C MET A 378 7.53 -16.51 -0.03
N LEU A 379 6.30 -15.99 0.00
CA LEU A 379 6.06 -14.56 0.31
C LEU A 379 6.56 -14.15 1.70
N ARG A 380 6.20 -14.88 2.76
CA ARG A 380 6.69 -14.59 4.11
C ARG A 380 8.18 -14.89 4.28
N PRO A 381 8.70 -16.02 3.76
CA PRO A 381 10.14 -16.28 3.77
C PRO A 381 11.00 -15.24 3.03
N ALA A 382 10.41 -14.43 2.16
CA ALA A 382 11.10 -13.30 1.53
C ALA A 382 11.35 -12.11 2.48
N LEU A 383 10.67 -12.06 3.63
CA LEU A 383 11.00 -11.14 4.72
C LEU A 383 12.11 -11.79 5.54
N ILE A 384 13.27 -11.18 5.60
CA ILE A 384 14.44 -11.77 6.25
C ILE A 384 14.96 -10.88 7.39
N PRO A 385 15.54 -11.46 8.44
CA PRO A 385 16.22 -10.66 9.46
C PRO A 385 17.55 -10.12 8.91
N ALA A 386 18.05 -9.05 9.49
CA ALA A 386 19.40 -8.58 9.19
C ALA A 386 20.44 -9.62 9.56
N PRO A 387 21.65 -9.60 8.95
CA PRO A 387 22.72 -10.53 9.28
C PRO A 387 23.01 -10.58 10.79
N GLY A 388 23.07 -11.78 11.34
CA GLY A 388 23.29 -12.01 12.77
C GLY A 388 22.10 -11.67 13.67
N LYS A 389 20.93 -11.40 13.11
CA LYS A 389 19.68 -11.16 13.85
C LYS A 389 18.66 -12.26 13.58
N SER A 390 17.63 -12.31 14.41
CA SER A 390 16.49 -13.22 14.25
C SER A 390 15.19 -12.44 14.47
N PHE A 391 14.09 -12.91 13.86
CA PHE A 391 12.78 -12.42 14.19
C PHE A 391 12.33 -12.99 15.54
N VAL A 392 11.80 -12.12 16.39
CA VAL A 392 11.01 -12.51 17.54
C VAL A 392 9.54 -12.37 17.15
N VAL A 393 8.82 -13.48 17.12
CA VAL A 393 7.41 -13.51 16.69
C VAL A 393 6.55 -13.83 17.91
N ALA A 394 5.59 -12.94 18.20
CA ALA A 394 4.63 -13.12 19.27
C ALA A 394 3.22 -12.76 18.77
N ASP A 395 2.22 -13.48 19.26
CA ASP A 395 0.81 -13.23 18.95
C ASP A 395 -0.04 -13.44 20.20
N TRP A 396 -1.11 -12.65 20.31
CA TRP A 396 -2.07 -12.80 21.40
C TRP A 396 -3.00 -13.98 21.12
N SER A 397 -2.93 -15.00 21.95
CA SER A 397 -3.80 -16.18 21.80
C SER A 397 -5.26 -15.81 22.03
N ALA A 398 -6.09 -15.96 21.00
CA ALA A 398 -7.54 -15.75 21.03
C ALA A 398 -7.96 -14.40 21.66
N ILE A 399 -7.32 -13.30 21.28
CA ILE A 399 -7.52 -11.98 21.91
C ILE A 399 -8.99 -11.56 21.93
N GLU A 400 -9.70 -11.71 20.82
CA GLU A 400 -11.12 -11.36 20.72
C GLU A 400 -11.99 -12.27 21.62
N GLY A 401 -11.65 -13.57 21.71
CA GLY A 401 -12.29 -14.51 22.60
C GLY A 401 -12.09 -14.19 24.10
N ARG A 402 -11.11 -13.35 24.43
CA ARG A 402 -10.83 -12.87 25.79
C ARG A 402 -11.42 -11.49 26.05
N VAL A 403 -11.23 -10.55 25.11
CA VAL A 403 -11.69 -9.16 25.25
C VAL A 403 -13.21 -9.07 25.23
N ASN A 404 -13.90 -9.80 24.36
CA ASN A 404 -15.37 -9.77 24.30
C ASN A 404 -16.06 -10.17 25.60
N PRO A 405 -15.72 -11.33 26.23
CA PRO A 405 -16.30 -11.69 27.53
C PRO A 405 -15.90 -10.70 28.64
N TRP A 406 -14.68 -10.15 28.61
CA TRP A 406 -14.26 -9.14 29.56
C TRP A 406 -15.10 -7.85 29.42
N LEU A 407 -15.31 -7.34 28.21
CA LEU A 407 -16.16 -6.18 27.96
C LEU A 407 -17.63 -6.41 28.35
N ALA A 408 -18.13 -7.63 28.17
CA ALA A 408 -19.50 -7.97 28.53
C ALA A 408 -19.77 -7.86 30.02
N SER A 409 -18.75 -7.97 30.90
CA SER A 409 -18.81 -7.82 32.35
C SER A 409 -19.98 -8.60 32.97
N SER A 410 -20.26 -9.82 32.47
CA SER A 410 -21.38 -10.64 32.85
C SER A 410 -20.91 -11.96 33.48
N PRO A 411 -21.76 -12.67 34.31
CA PRO A 411 -21.39 -13.98 34.83
C PRO A 411 -21.02 -14.99 33.74
N ALA A 412 -21.69 -14.97 32.59
CA ALA A 412 -21.38 -15.83 31.45
C ALA A 412 -20.03 -15.43 30.81
N GLY A 413 -19.72 -14.14 30.77
CA GLY A 413 -18.42 -13.64 30.32
C GLY A 413 -17.31 -14.10 31.24
N GLU A 414 -17.49 -14.00 32.54
CA GLU A 414 -16.50 -14.45 33.53
C GLU A 414 -16.26 -15.97 33.46
N ALA A 415 -17.32 -16.77 33.36
CA ALA A 415 -17.20 -18.22 33.17
C ALA A 415 -16.37 -18.56 31.90
N LYS A 416 -16.50 -17.76 30.81
CA LYS A 416 -15.73 -17.93 29.61
C LYS A 416 -14.25 -17.55 29.81
N LEU A 417 -13.98 -16.52 30.60
CA LEU A 417 -12.60 -16.14 30.96
C LEU A 417 -11.93 -17.19 31.84
N ASP A 418 -12.69 -17.88 32.70
CA ASP A 418 -12.17 -18.97 33.52
C ASP A 418 -11.69 -20.17 32.71
N VAL A 419 -12.31 -20.45 31.56
CA VAL A 419 -11.82 -21.47 30.61
C VAL A 419 -10.38 -21.13 30.15
N PHE A 420 -10.12 -19.86 29.84
CA PHE A 420 -8.79 -19.42 29.43
C PHE A 420 -7.79 -19.40 30.61
N ARG A 421 -8.21 -19.03 31.83
CA ARG A 421 -7.38 -19.09 33.06
C ARG A 421 -6.99 -20.54 33.38
N ALA A 422 -7.89 -21.45 33.17
CA ALA A 422 -7.66 -22.89 33.33
C ALA A 422 -6.86 -23.51 32.16
N LYS A 423 -6.47 -22.72 31.17
CA LYS A 423 -5.75 -23.18 29.96
C LYS A 423 -6.49 -24.30 29.18
N LEU A 424 -7.80 -24.30 29.27
CA LEU A 424 -8.65 -25.22 28.51
C LEU A 424 -8.90 -24.65 27.10
N ASP A 425 -9.22 -25.53 26.15
CA ASP A 425 -9.60 -25.15 24.80
C ASP A 425 -11.06 -24.66 24.79
N PRO A 426 -11.30 -23.35 24.52
CA PRO A 426 -12.64 -22.77 24.57
C PRO A 426 -13.57 -23.36 23.49
N TYR A 427 -13.05 -23.88 22.40
CA TYR A 427 -13.86 -24.54 21.37
C TYR A 427 -14.35 -25.90 21.81
N LYS A 428 -13.54 -26.63 22.58
CA LYS A 428 -13.95 -27.94 23.12
C LYS A 428 -14.90 -27.83 24.31
N VAL A 429 -14.77 -26.78 25.12
CA VAL A 429 -15.65 -26.56 26.27
C VAL A 429 -17.03 -26.04 25.85
N ASN A 430 -17.12 -25.35 24.71
CA ASN A 430 -18.38 -24.80 24.19
C ASN A 430 -19.06 -25.71 23.13
N ALA A 431 -18.46 -26.84 22.74
CA ALA A 431 -19.03 -27.84 21.85
C ALA A 431 -19.81 -28.89 22.64
#